data_906061f4064a22cf65e9f88f4f49431b
#
_entry.id   906061f4064a22cf65e9f88f4f49431b
#
_cell.length_a   1.000
_cell.length_b   1.000
_cell.length_c   1.000
_cell.angle_alpha   90.00
_cell.angle_beta   90.00
_cell.angle_gamma   90.00
#
_symmetry.space_group_name_H-M   'P 1'
#
loop_
_entity.id
_entity.type
_entity.pdbx_description
1 polymer ?
#
loop_
_entity_poly.entity_id
_entity_poly.type
_entity_poly.pdbx_seq_one_letter_code
_entity_poly.pdbx_strand_id
1 'polypeptide(L)'
;MKNVTSDKRNLWMFPLGTVGRDMIYNLFTNFIFTYVLFTRHLTAAQLGAVTAIMVGARVFDALNDPVMGNIIERTRSRYGKFKPWLVIGILSTSVVVYLAFNTSLQGWSFIAFFGVIYFLYSITYTMHDISYWGMVSALSSDPHVRDSLTSRTNLFAGIGGVIASILIPMLTTGSGTLGGSTATAYGRVALVICILAPLFLCATIFGVRERRDYNTKEVPPVSFKKIWNTITGNPQILWISLVFLLQQIGNDVVMGGLGSTYVYFAFGYEGGLYSLFNTVGLAATALLMIFYPMLAKRFRRKQMMDKLMLLSVIGYAVMIVSGLALSGGMVKFWILTVGYMVANLGQYGFYLIMMISLINTVEYNEYLRGERDEAIITSLRPFFTKLASAIVVAVTSATYLIFGVTGYTNQISALERAASLGEIAEAEKLAQIDTIVSSIQPGQSRGLLLCLTVLPFVLMYASYVLYKKHYILDEDKYAEVCAELEKRRTEAK
;
A
#
# COMPACT_ATOMS: atom_id res chain seq x y z
N MET A 1 0.26 -16.20 37.12
CA MET A 1 1.58 -15.54 36.96
C MET A 1 2.33 -15.94 35.67
N LYS A 2 2.22 -17.16 35.12
CA LYS A 2 2.89 -17.55 33.85
C LYS A 2 2.42 -16.80 32.58
N ASN A 3 1.19 -16.28 32.54
CA ASN A 3 0.64 -15.58 31.37
C ASN A 3 1.18 -14.16 31.20
N VAL A 4 1.40 -13.40 32.25
CA VAL A 4 1.82 -11.99 32.19
C VAL A 4 3.22 -11.79 31.60
N THR A 5 4.17 -12.70 31.89
CA THR A 5 5.54 -12.65 31.34
C THR A 5 5.56 -13.08 29.87
N SER A 6 4.70 -14.00 29.45
CA SER A 6 4.55 -14.41 28.05
C SER A 6 3.95 -13.27 27.20
N ASP A 7 2.94 -12.57 27.72
CA ASP A 7 2.31 -11.48 26.99
C ASP A 7 3.26 -10.29 26.79
N LYS A 8 4.05 -9.91 27.80
CA LYS A 8 5.07 -8.85 27.67
C LYS A 8 6.11 -9.18 26.60
N ARG A 9 6.56 -10.42 26.53
CA ARG A 9 7.53 -10.87 25.53
C ARG A 9 6.92 -10.87 24.12
N ASN A 10 5.69 -11.37 23.98
CA ASN A 10 4.97 -11.39 22.71
C ASN A 10 4.73 -9.98 22.17
N LEU A 11 4.44 -8.99 23.05
CA LEU A 11 4.22 -7.59 22.69
C LEU A 11 5.42 -6.89 22.04
N TRP A 12 6.63 -7.44 22.14
CA TRP A 12 7.83 -6.92 21.48
C TRP A 12 8.36 -7.83 20.37
N MET A 13 8.42 -9.13 20.63
CA MET A 13 9.01 -10.10 19.70
C MET A 13 8.14 -10.34 18.46
N PHE A 14 6.81 -10.26 18.62
CA PHE A 14 5.91 -10.43 17.49
C PHE A 14 5.97 -9.23 16.52
N PRO A 15 5.83 -7.97 16.95
CA PRO A 15 5.91 -6.82 16.06
C PRO A 15 7.22 -6.69 15.29
N LEU A 16 8.35 -7.08 15.87
CA LEU A 16 9.66 -7.04 15.20
C LEU A 16 9.69 -7.80 13.88
N GLY A 17 8.96 -8.90 13.77
CA GLY A 17 8.90 -9.69 12.53
C GLY A 17 8.26 -8.95 11.35
N THR A 18 7.45 -7.89 11.59
CA THR A 18 6.83 -7.15 10.48
C THR A 18 7.80 -6.21 9.77
N VAL A 19 8.85 -5.74 10.43
CA VAL A 19 9.78 -4.77 9.84
C VAL A 19 10.31 -5.27 8.50
N GLY A 20 10.90 -6.47 8.47
CA GLY A 20 11.42 -7.05 7.24
C GLY A 20 10.35 -7.43 6.23
N ARG A 21 9.18 -7.91 6.70
CA ARG A 21 8.02 -8.20 5.86
C ARG A 21 7.58 -6.95 5.07
N ASP A 22 7.44 -5.84 5.75
CA ASP A 22 6.96 -4.59 5.14
C ASP A 22 8.03 -3.93 4.26
N MET A 23 9.33 -4.17 4.53
CA MET A 23 10.40 -3.80 3.59
C MET A 23 10.27 -4.58 2.26
N ILE A 24 10.04 -5.90 2.30
CA ILE A 24 9.79 -6.71 1.08
C ILE A 24 8.53 -6.24 0.36
N TYR A 25 7.45 -6.01 1.10
CA TYR A 25 6.19 -5.53 0.53
C TYR A 25 6.38 -4.21 -0.20
N ASN A 26 7.05 -3.24 0.42
CA ASN A 26 7.32 -1.95 -0.21
C ASN A 26 8.18 -2.10 -1.45
N LEU A 27 9.28 -2.86 -1.36
CA LEU A 27 10.18 -3.08 -2.50
C LEU A 27 9.41 -3.65 -3.70
N PHE A 28 8.62 -4.69 -3.49
CA PHE A 28 7.92 -5.34 -4.58
C PHE A 28 6.66 -4.55 -5.02
N THR A 29 5.83 -4.11 -4.11
CA THR A 29 4.54 -3.49 -4.46
C THR A 29 4.71 -2.07 -5.00
N ASN A 30 5.58 -1.27 -4.39
CA ASN A 30 5.71 0.15 -4.72
C ASN A 30 6.81 0.43 -5.74
N PHE A 31 7.86 -0.40 -5.80
CA PHE A 31 9.02 -0.10 -6.65
C PHE A 31 9.22 -1.06 -7.83
N ILE A 32 8.53 -2.20 -7.90
CA ILE A 32 8.70 -3.14 -9.02
C ILE A 32 8.33 -2.50 -10.38
N PHE A 33 7.29 -1.68 -10.43
CA PHE A 33 6.89 -1.01 -11.65
C PHE A 33 7.92 0.04 -12.09
N THR A 34 8.43 0.84 -11.15
CA THR A 34 9.51 1.79 -11.40
C THR A 34 10.79 1.05 -11.87
N TYR A 35 11.16 -0.05 -11.20
CA TYR A 35 12.27 -0.89 -11.64
C TYR A 35 12.11 -1.33 -13.08
N VAL A 36 10.95 -1.87 -13.45
CA VAL A 36 10.69 -2.35 -14.82
C VAL A 36 10.82 -1.21 -15.82
N LEU A 37 10.27 -0.05 -15.53
CA LEU A 37 10.30 1.13 -16.44
C LEU A 37 11.71 1.66 -16.70
N PHE A 38 12.54 1.73 -15.68
CA PHE A 38 13.87 2.34 -15.78
C PHE A 38 15.00 1.32 -16.05
N THR A 39 14.68 0.02 -16.11
CA THR A 39 15.70 -1.03 -16.38
C THR A 39 15.38 -1.90 -17.59
N ARG A 40 14.19 -1.75 -18.19
CA ARG A 40 13.74 -2.54 -19.33
C ARG A 40 13.27 -1.63 -20.45
N HIS A 41 13.69 -1.96 -21.67
CA HIS A 41 13.13 -1.35 -22.87
C HIS A 41 11.76 -1.94 -23.14
N LEU A 42 10.70 -1.12 -23.12
CA LEU A 42 9.31 -1.57 -23.25
C LEU A 42 8.64 -0.92 -24.46
N THR A 43 8.12 -1.73 -25.36
CA THR A 43 7.14 -1.29 -26.35
C THR A 43 5.79 -1.02 -25.67
N ALA A 44 4.88 -0.30 -26.33
CA ALA A 44 3.53 -0.08 -25.83
C ALA A 44 2.79 -1.40 -25.51
N ALA A 45 2.96 -2.41 -26.37
CA ALA A 45 2.37 -3.74 -26.17
C ALA A 45 2.97 -4.45 -24.94
N GLN A 46 4.28 -4.35 -24.73
CA GLN A 46 4.95 -4.91 -23.55
C GLN A 46 4.56 -4.20 -22.27
N LEU A 47 4.45 -2.88 -22.27
CA LEU A 47 3.94 -2.13 -21.12
C LEU A 47 2.49 -2.52 -20.81
N GLY A 48 1.65 -2.67 -21.84
CA GLY A 48 0.29 -3.18 -21.69
C GLY A 48 0.25 -4.58 -21.07
N ALA A 49 1.15 -5.48 -21.48
CA ALA A 49 1.27 -6.82 -20.92
C ALA A 49 1.73 -6.83 -19.46
N VAL A 50 2.74 -6.01 -19.10
CA VAL A 50 3.15 -5.82 -17.70
C VAL A 50 1.98 -5.33 -16.85
N THR A 51 1.25 -4.33 -17.35
CA THR A 51 0.06 -3.79 -16.67
C THR A 51 -1.00 -4.86 -16.47
N ALA A 52 -1.31 -5.64 -17.52
CA ALA A 52 -2.29 -6.73 -17.46
C ALA A 52 -1.90 -7.82 -16.45
N ILE A 53 -0.61 -8.17 -16.38
CA ILE A 53 -0.08 -9.11 -15.38
C ILE A 53 -0.28 -8.57 -13.96
N MET A 54 0.08 -7.31 -13.71
CA MET A 54 -0.05 -6.69 -12.40
C MET A 54 -1.51 -6.57 -11.95
N VAL A 55 -2.39 -6.16 -12.85
CA VAL A 55 -3.85 -6.09 -12.58
C VAL A 55 -4.41 -7.50 -12.34
N GLY A 56 -4.07 -8.46 -13.20
CA GLY A 56 -4.52 -9.85 -13.08
C GLY A 56 -4.07 -10.50 -11.78
N ALA A 57 -2.84 -10.24 -11.34
CA ALA A 57 -2.34 -10.74 -10.05
C ALA A 57 -3.10 -10.14 -8.85
N ARG A 58 -3.53 -8.88 -8.91
CA ARG A 58 -4.36 -8.28 -7.84
C ARG A 58 -5.76 -8.93 -7.75
N VAL A 59 -6.35 -9.26 -8.91
CA VAL A 59 -7.59 -10.04 -8.95
C VAL A 59 -7.36 -11.45 -8.40
N PHE A 60 -6.25 -12.07 -8.77
CA PHE A 60 -5.86 -13.39 -8.26
C PHE A 60 -5.67 -13.38 -6.74
N ASP A 61 -5.03 -12.35 -6.16
CA ASP A 61 -4.88 -12.19 -4.71
C ASP A 61 -6.23 -12.27 -3.98
N ALA A 62 -7.25 -11.61 -4.52
CA ALA A 62 -8.60 -11.63 -3.92
C ALA A 62 -9.21 -13.03 -3.85
N LEU A 63 -8.84 -13.92 -4.79
CA LEU A 63 -9.27 -15.32 -4.82
C LEU A 63 -8.35 -16.23 -3.99
N ASN A 64 -7.06 -15.94 -3.97
CA ASN A 64 -6.05 -16.72 -3.27
C ASN A 64 -6.13 -16.58 -1.75
N ASP A 65 -6.45 -15.39 -1.24
CA ASP A 65 -6.50 -15.11 0.20
C ASP A 65 -7.44 -16.05 0.98
N PRO A 66 -8.71 -16.25 0.58
CA PRO A 66 -9.60 -17.21 1.24
C PRO A 66 -9.13 -18.66 1.15
N VAL A 67 -8.54 -19.05 0.01
CA VAL A 67 -8.00 -20.42 -0.18
C VAL A 67 -6.85 -20.66 0.80
N MET A 68 -5.91 -19.71 0.85
CA MET A 68 -4.75 -19.82 1.74
C MET A 68 -5.17 -19.77 3.22
N GLY A 69 -6.12 -18.92 3.57
CA GLY A 69 -6.71 -18.88 4.91
C GLY A 69 -7.27 -20.25 5.33
N ASN A 70 -8.00 -20.92 4.45
CA ASN A 70 -8.56 -22.26 4.71
C ASN A 70 -7.47 -23.34 4.88
N ILE A 71 -6.39 -23.28 4.07
CA ILE A 71 -5.24 -24.20 4.20
C ILE A 71 -4.56 -24.01 5.56
N ILE A 72 -4.32 -22.77 5.97
CA ILE A 72 -3.71 -22.44 7.27
C ILE A 72 -4.60 -22.90 8.41
N GLU A 73 -5.92 -22.67 8.32
CA GLU A 73 -6.89 -23.09 9.32
C GLU A 73 -6.87 -24.60 9.58
N ARG A 74 -6.66 -25.40 8.55
CA ARG A 74 -6.61 -26.89 8.63
C ARG A 74 -5.24 -27.44 9.02
N THR A 75 -4.22 -26.58 9.06
CA THR A 75 -2.84 -27.00 9.38
C THR A 75 -2.72 -27.47 10.83
N ARG A 76 -2.17 -28.66 11.04
CA ARG A 76 -1.84 -29.23 12.35
C ARG A 76 -0.36 -29.59 12.36
N SER A 77 0.43 -28.85 13.12
CA SER A 77 1.88 -29.00 13.17
C SER A 77 2.38 -28.97 14.61
N ARG A 78 3.48 -29.69 14.88
CA ARG A 78 4.17 -29.66 16.18
C ARG A 78 4.71 -28.25 16.53
N TYR A 79 4.88 -27.38 15.54
CA TYR A 79 5.37 -26.01 15.72
C TYR A 79 4.25 -24.97 15.87
N GLY A 80 3.00 -25.40 15.82
CA GLY A 80 1.81 -24.55 15.81
C GLY A 80 1.17 -24.50 14.43
N LYS A 81 0.09 -23.72 14.31
CA LYS A 81 -0.71 -23.61 13.09
C LYS A 81 -0.08 -22.60 12.11
N PHE A 82 0.42 -21.48 12.61
CA PHE A 82 0.85 -20.34 11.81
C PHE A 82 2.37 -20.34 11.51
N LYS A 83 3.21 -20.75 12.46
CA LYS A 83 4.68 -20.70 12.31
C LYS A 83 5.23 -21.38 11.06
N PRO A 84 4.78 -22.58 10.66
CA PRO A 84 5.28 -23.20 9.42
C PRO A 84 5.05 -22.32 8.20
N TRP A 85 3.87 -21.74 8.07
CA TRP A 85 3.52 -20.87 6.94
C TRP A 85 4.25 -19.53 6.97
N LEU A 86 4.54 -19.00 8.17
CA LEU A 86 5.40 -17.81 8.30
C LEU A 86 6.80 -18.06 7.74
N VAL A 87 7.40 -19.20 8.07
CA VAL A 87 8.76 -19.54 7.62
C VAL A 87 8.79 -19.85 6.13
N ILE A 88 7.89 -20.74 5.67
CA ILE A 88 7.81 -21.10 4.24
C ILE A 88 7.50 -19.87 3.41
N GLY A 89 6.51 -19.06 3.84
CA GLY A 89 6.11 -17.85 3.15
C GLY A 89 7.23 -16.84 2.99
N ILE A 90 7.92 -16.46 4.08
CA ILE A 90 8.97 -15.43 3.98
C ILE A 90 10.20 -15.92 3.19
N LEU A 91 10.60 -17.18 3.36
CA LEU A 91 11.74 -17.72 2.65
C LEU A 91 11.47 -17.83 1.15
N SER A 92 10.31 -18.38 0.76
CA SER A 92 9.92 -18.46 -0.64
C SER A 92 9.69 -17.07 -1.25
N THR A 93 9.06 -16.14 -0.52
CA THR A 93 8.92 -14.74 -0.97
C THR A 93 10.29 -14.08 -1.19
N SER A 94 11.24 -14.28 -0.27
CA SER A 94 12.59 -13.73 -0.40
C SER A 94 13.29 -14.25 -1.66
N VAL A 95 13.18 -15.55 -1.98
CA VAL A 95 13.73 -16.12 -3.21
C VAL A 95 13.06 -15.52 -4.44
N VAL A 96 11.74 -15.45 -4.46
CA VAL A 96 10.96 -14.90 -5.59
C VAL A 96 11.31 -13.42 -5.82
N VAL A 97 11.37 -12.63 -4.76
CA VAL A 97 11.71 -11.19 -4.86
C VAL A 97 13.17 -11.02 -5.30
N TYR A 98 14.10 -11.80 -4.78
CA TYR A 98 15.47 -11.76 -5.24
C TYR A 98 15.58 -12.06 -6.75
N LEU A 99 14.90 -13.08 -7.24
CA LEU A 99 14.87 -13.41 -8.67
C LEU A 99 14.22 -12.31 -9.52
N ALA A 100 13.17 -11.67 -9.01
CA ALA A 100 12.48 -10.59 -9.71
C ALA A 100 13.41 -9.42 -10.06
N PHE A 101 14.30 -9.05 -9.12
CA PHE A 101 15.21 -7.91 -9.27
C PHE A 101 16.61 -8.29 -9.79
N ASN A 102 16.92 -9.59 -9.96
CA ASN A 102 18.24 -10.08 -10.42
C ASN A 102 18.14 -10.86 -11.73
N THR A 103 17.27 -10.46 -12.63
CA THR A 103 17.12 -11.07 -13.97
C THR A 103 17.80 -10.23 -15.04
N SER A 104 18.44 -10.89 -16.01
CA SER A 104 19.01 -10.25 -17.22
C SER A 104 18.08 -10.32 -18.44
N LEU A 105 16.93 -10.98 -18.31
CA LEU A 105 15.95 -11.15 -19.38
C LEU A 105 15.42 -9.82 -19.92
N GLN A 106 15.13 -9.77 -21.22
CA GLN A 106 14.62 -8.59 -21.91
C GLN A 106 13.43 -8.99 -22.81
N GLY A 107 12.68 -7.97 -23.27
CA GLY A 107 11.60 -8.16 -24.25
C GLY A 107 10.51 -9.12 -23.75
N TRP A 108 9.97 -9.94 -24.61
CA TRP A 108 8.88 -10.88 -24.27
C TRP A 108 9.30 -12.00 -23.32
N SER A 109 10.58 -12.41 -23.33
CA SER A 109 11.10 -13.38 -22.35
C SER A 109 11.05 -12.83 -20.94
N PHE A 110 11.35 -11.53 -20.77
CA PHE A 110 11.17 -10.84 -19.49
C PHE A 110 9.69 -10.80 -19.10
N ILE A 111 8.78 -10.48 -20.02
CA ILE A 111 7.34 -10.40 -19.72
C ILE A 111 6.80 -11.74 -19.23
N ALA A 112 7.16 -12.84 -19.91
CA ALA A 112 6.76 -14.18 -19.48
C ALA A 112 7.31 -14.54 -18.09
N PHE A 113 8.59 -14.27 -17.85
CA PHE A 113 9.23 -14.44 -16.54
C PHE A 113 8.55 -13.56 -15.47
N PHE A 114 8.31 -12.29 -15.77
CA PHE A 114 7.66 -11.34 -14.86
C PHE A 114 6.27 -11.83 -14.46
N GLY A 115 5.49 -12.36 -15.42
CA GLY A 115 4.18 -12.95 -15.13
C GLY A 115 4.29 -14.08 -14.09
N VAL A 116 5.16 -15.06 -14.35
CA VAL A 116 5.36 -16.20 -13.42
C VAL A 116 5.81 -15.70 -12.03
N ILE A 117 6.81 -14.85 -12.00
CA ILE A 117 7.36 -14.30 -10.73
C ILE A 117 6.31 -13.50 -9.97
N TYR A 118 5.50 -12.70 -10.65
CA TYR A 118 4.49 -11.88 -9.99
C TYR A 118 3.40 -12.73 -9.33
N PHE A 119 2.92 -13.79 -10.01
CA PHE A 119 1.96 -14.72 -9.41
C PHE A 119 2.58 -15.57 -8.29
N LEU A 120 3.84 -15.99 -8.42
CA LEU A 120 4.55 -16.67 -7.34
C LEU A 120 4.72 -15.76 -6.11
N TYR A 121 5.05 -14.48 -6.31
CA TYR A 121 5.09 -13.51 -5.24
C TYR A 121 3.72 -13.40 -4.53
N SER A 122 2.65 -13.28 -5.30
CA SER A 122 1.28 -13.23 -4.78
C SER A 122 0.98 -14.41 -3.86
N ILE A 123 1.26 -15.63 -4.30
CA ILE A 123 1.03 -16.85 -3.51
C ILE A 123 1.91 -16.87 -2.24
N THR A 124 3.21 -16.67 -2.40
CA THR A 124 4.15 -16.82 -1.29
C THR A 124 4.00 -15.73 -0.24
N TYR A 125 3.75 -14.49 -0.67
CA TYR A 125 3.49 -13.38 0.24
C TYR A 125 2.17 -13.57 1.01
N THR A 126 1.11 -14.03 0.35
CA THR A 126 -0.18 -14.34 0.99
C THR A 126 -0.02 -15.42 2.08
N MET A 127 0.80 -16.47 1.84
CA MET A 127 1.10 -17.47 2.87
C MET A 127 1.64 -16.83 4.15
N HIS A 128 2.57 -15.89 4.00
CA HIS A 128 3.17 -15.20 5.13
C HIS A 128 2.20 -14.21 5.77
N ASP A 129 1.56 -13.36 4.98
CA ASP A 129 0.75 -12.24 5.47
C ASP A 129 -0.48 -12.72 6.25
N ILE A 130 -1.25 -13.67 5.70
CA ILE A 130 -2.42 -14.24 6.38
C ILE A 130 -2.02 -14.96 7.66
N SER A 131 -0.90 -15.70 7.63
CA SER A 131 -0.40 -16.39 8.83
C SER A 131 0.04 -15.42 9.91
N TYR A 132 0.65 -14.29 9.51
CA TYR A 132 1.12 -13.28 10.43
C TYR A 132 -0.04 -12.62 11.18
N TRP A 133 -1.03 -12.10 10.45
CA TRP A 133 -2.20 -11.47 11.05
C TRP A 133 -3.09 -12.46 11.79
N GLY A 134 -3.25 -13.67 11.27
CA GLY A 134 -3.99 -14.74 11.94
C GLY A 134 -3.39 -15.16 13.27
N MET A 135 -2.05 -15.09 13.40
CA MET A 135 -1.34 -15.46 14.62
C MET A 135 -1.67 -14.55 15.81
N VAL A 136 -2.08 -13.29 15.60
CA VAL A 136 -2.46 -12.36 16.67
C VAL A 136 -3.51 -12.96 17.59
N SER A 137 -4.52 -13.64 17.02
CA SER A 137 -5.59 -14.31 17.78
C SER A 137 -5.09 -15.50 18.60
N ALA A 138 -4.01 -16.14 18.15
CA ALA A 138 -3.41 -17.29 18.82
C ALA A 138 -2.40 -16.90 19.93
N LEU A 139 -2.04 -15.62 20.04
CA LEU A 139 -1.07 -15.15 21.05
C LEU A 139 -1.70 -14.80 22.37
N SER A 140 -2.92 -14.27 22.38
CA SER A 140 -3.65 -13.94 23.61
C SER A 140 -5.16 -14.10 23.42
N SER A 141 -5.86 -14.50 24.49
CA SER A 141 -7.33 -14.46 24.56
C SER A 141 -7.85 -13.13 25.10
N ASP A 142 -6.98 -12.31 25.69
CA ASP A 142 -7.35 -11.00 26.22
C ASP A 142 -7.46 -9.99 25.07
N PRO A 143 -8.65 -9.36 24.86
CA PRO A 143 -8.85 -8.35 23.84
C PRO A 143 -7.88 -7.17 23.96
N HIS A 144 -7.59 -6.68 25.15
CA HIS A 144 -6.66 -5.56 25.37
C HIS A 144 -5.22 -5.88 24.94
N VAL A 145 -4.79 -7.12 25.19
CA VAL A 145 -3.46 -7.57 24.75
C VAL A 145 -3.43 -7.71 23.22
N ARG A 146 -4.51 -8.19 22.59
CA ARG A 146 -4.62 -8.27 21.12
C ARG A 146 -4.61 -6.88 20.47
N ASP A 147 -5.32 -5.93 21.03
CA ASP A 147 -5.32 -4.54 20.56
C ASP A 147 -3.92 -3.93 20.64
N SER A 148 -3.23 -4.15 21.78
CA SER A 148 -1.85 -3.72 21.96
C SER A 148 -0.88 -4.39 20.99
N LEU A 149 -1.04 -5.69 20.72
CA LEU A 149 -0.26 -6.42 19.72
C LEU A 149 -0.48 -5.84 18.33
N THR A 150 -1.73 -5.66 17.92
CA THR A 150 -2.11 -5.12 16.62
C THR A 150 -1.57 -3.70 16.44
N SER A 151 -1.72 -2.84 17.43
CA SER A 151 -1.21 -1.46 17.39
C SER A 151 0.31 -1.41 17.24
N ARG A 152 1.04 -2.18 18.04
CA ARG A 152 2.51 -2.27 17.94
C ARG A 152 2.96 -2.88 16.62
N THR A 153 2.26 -3.92 16.15
CA THR A 153 2.55 -4.55 14.85
C THR A 153 2.42 -3.54 13.71
N ASN A 154 1.36 -2.73 13.70
CA ASN A 154 1.20 -1.66 12.72
C ASN A 154 2.29 -0.59 12.81
N LEU A 155 2.73 -0.23 14.03
CA LEU A 155 3.83 0.70 14.23
C LEU A 155 5.15 0.17 13.63
N PHE A 156 5.52 -1.07 13.92
CA PHE A 156 6.74 -1.69 13.40
C PHE A 156 6.68 -1.94 11.89
N ALA A 157 5.50 -2.30 11.37
CA ALA A 157 5.24 -2.36 9.93
C ALA A 157 5.47 -0.99 9.27
N GLY A 158 4.95 0.08 9.88
CA GLY A 158 5.19 1.45 9.42
C GLY A 158 6.67 1.84 9.43
N ILE A 159 7.43 1.44 10.45
CA ILE A 159 8.89 1.67 10.49
C ILE A 159 9.57 0.97 9.31
N GLY A 160 9.28 -0.31 9.06
CA GLY A 160 9.83 -1.05 7.92
C GLY A 160 9.47 -0.40 6.57
N GLY A 161 8.22 0.02 6.42
CA GLY A 161 7.73 0.72 5.25
C GLY A 161 8.43 2.06 4.99
N VAL A 162 8.59 2.88 6.03
CA VAL A 162 9.26 4.19 5.94
C VAL A 162 10.74 4.02 5.56
N ILE A 163 11.44 3.09 6.22
CA ILE A 163 12.84 2.79 5.90
C ILE A 163 12.98 2.39 4.43
N ALA A 164 12.13 1.49 3.95
CA ALA A 164 12.15 1.05 2.56
C ALA A 164 11.83 2.21 1.59
N SER A 165 10.80 3.02 1.88
CA SER A 165 10.39 4.14 1.04
C SER A 165 11.45 5.24 0.91
N ILE A 166 12.30 5.40 1.92
CA ILE A 166 13.43 6.36 1.89
C ILE A 166 14.65 5.75 1.20
N LEU A 167 15.07 4.56 1.63
CA LEU A 167 16.35 4.00 1.21
C LEU A 167 16.31 3.42 -0.21
N ILE A 168 15.19 2.82 -0.63
CA ILE A 168 15.13 2.19 -1.96
C ILE A 168 15.41 3.21 -3.06
N PRO A 169 14.64 4.29 -3.25
CA PRO A 169 14.91 5.22 -4.33
C PRO A 169 16.27 5.94 -4.15
N MET A 170 16.66 6.27 -2.94
CA MET A 170 17.93 6.91 -2.64
C MET A 170 19.14 6.06 -3.08
N LEU A 171 19.06 4.74 -2.94
CA LEU A 171 20.14 3.81 -3.24
C LEU A 171 20.07 3.21 -4.66
N THR A 172 18.97 3.42 -5.39
CA THR A 172 18.74 2.76 -6.68
C THR A 172 18.66 3.72 -7.87
N THR A 173 18.63 5.03 -7.64
CA THR A 173 18.40 6.00 -8.72
C THR A 173 19.32 7.21 -8.56
N GLY A 174 19.91 7.67 -9.65
CA GLY A 174 20.75 8.87 -9.66
C GLY A 174 22.16 8.69 -9.15
N SER A 175 22.73 9.71 -8.53
CA SER A 175 24.09 9.73 -8.03
C SER A 175 24.35 8.82 -6.84
N GLY A 176 23.28 8.42 -6.10
CA GLY A 176 23.36 7.49 -4.97
C GLY A 176 23.28 6.00 -5.35
N THR A 177 23.32 5.68 -6.63
CA THR A 177 23.08 4.31 -7.15
C THR A 177 24.16 3.31 -6.73
N LEU A 178 23.76 2.27 -6.00
CA LEU A 178 24.69 1.22 -5.54
C LEU A 178 25.19 0.33 -6.68
N GLY A 179 26.41 0.55 -7.12
CA GLY A 179 27.07 -0.29 -8.14
C GLY A 179 26.89 0.20 -9.55
N GLY A 180 26.69 1.51 -9.72
CA GLY A 180 26.81 2.20 -11.00
C GLY A 180 25.60 2.11 -11.93
N SER A 181 24.64 1.22 -11.66
CA SER A 181 23.39 1.13 -12.45
C SER A 181 22.18 0.82 -11.59
N THR A 182 21.02 1.35 -12.00
CA THR A 182 19.73 1.10 -11.33
C THR A 182 19.42 -0.41 -11.23
N ALA A 183 19.66 -1.18 -12.29
CA ALA A 183 19.43 -2.63 -12.27
C ALA A 183 20.28 -3.35 -11.22
N THR A 184 21.58 -3.04 -11.16
CA THR A 184 22.50 -3.61 -10.16
C THR A 184 22.12 -3.18 -8.76
N ALA A 185 21.75 -1.92 -8.57
CA ALA A 185 21.36 -1.36 -7.29
C ALA A 185 20.09 -2.02 -6.73
N TYR A 186 19.05 -2.16 -7.54
CA TYR A 186 17.84 -2.89 -7.12
C TYR A 186 18.14 -4.34 -6.76
N GLY A 187 19.02 -5.02 -7.51
CA GLY A 187 19.44 -6.38 -7.20
C GLY A 187 20.15 -6.49 -5.85
N ARG A 188 21.05 -5.53 -5.54
CA ARG A 188 21.75 -5.48 -4.23
C ARG A 188 20.82 -5.14 -3.09
N VAL A 189 19.94 -4.15 -3.26
CA VAL A 189 18.94 -3.76 -2.27
C VAL A 189 17.98 -4.91 -2.01
N ALA A 190 17.51 -5.59 -3.07
CA ALA A 190 16.66 -6.76 -2.94
C ALA A 190 17.36 -7.88 -2.16
N LEU A 191 18.65 -8.16 -2.44
CA LEU A 191 19.42 -9.15 -1.68
C LEU A 191 19.45 -8.82 -0.19
N VAL A 192 19.77 -7.57 0.17
CA VAL A 192 19.83 -7.14 1.57
C VAL A 192 18.48 -7.28 2.26
N ILE A 193 17.41 -6.79 1.63
CA ILE A 193 16.05 -6.88 2.19
C ILE A 193 15.60 -8.35 2.32
N CYS A 194 15.89 -9.20 1.32
CA CYS A 194 15.57 -10.63 1.35
C CYS A 194 16.33 -11.42 2.41
N ILE A 195 17.49 -10.92 2.88
CA ILE A 195 18.21 -11.48 4.04
C ILE A 195 17.63 -10.92 5.35
N LEU A 196 17.37 -9.62 5.41
CA LEU A 196 16.87 -8.97 6.62
C LEU A 196 15.47 -9.46 7.00
N ALA A 197 14.60 -9.73 6.03
CA ALA A 197 13.23 -10.12 6.31
C ALA A 197 13.11 -11.46 7.08
N PRO A 198 13.76 -12.55 6.69
CA PRO A 198 13.84 -13.75 7.51
C PRO A 198 14.52 -13.52 8.87
N LEU A 199 15.55 -12.67 8.94
CA LEU A 199 16.23 -12.35 10.21
C LEU A 199 15.28 -11.66 11.19
N PHE A 200 14.52 -10.67 10.76
CA PHE A 200 13.49 -10.05 11.59
C PHE A 200 12.42 -11.06 12.03
N LEU A 201 12.02 -11.96 11.12
CA LEU A 201 11.05 -13.01 11.45
C LEU A 201 11.57 -13.97 12.52
N CYS A 202 12.88 -14.20 12.64
CA CYS A 202 13.45 -15.03 13.71
C CYS A 202 13.02 -14.55 15.10
N ALA A 203 12.86 -13.23 15.32
CA ALA A 203 12.32 -12.69 16.57
C ALA A 203 10.92 -13.25 16.87
N THR A 204 10.06 -13.30 15.87
CA THR A 204 8.71 -13.89 15.99
C THR A 204 8.78 -15.40 16.19
N ILE A 205 9.55 -16.15 15.37
CA ILE A 205 9.58 -17.61 15.41
C ILE A 205 10.12 -18.14 16.74
N PHE A 206 11.24 -17.58 17.21
CA PHE A 206 11.90 -18.03 18.44
C PHE A 206 11.43 -17.28 19.68
N GLY A 207 11.02 -16.02 19.52
CA GLY A 207 10.61 -15.14 20.61
C GLY A 207 9.17 -15.35 21.08
N VAL A 208 8.28 -15.79 20.19
CA VAL A 208 6.85 -15.85 20.46
C VAL A 208 6.39 -17.27 20.76
N ARG A 209 5.47 -17.41 21.72
CA ARG A 209 4.81 -18.68 22.03
C ARG A 209 3.36 -18.63 21.57
N GLU A 210 3.04 -19.43 20.56
CA GLU A 210 1.68 -19.66 20.06
C GLU A 210 0.93 -20.53 21.06
N ARG A 211 -0.28 -20.14 21.42
CA ARG A 211 -1.19 -20.96 22.24
C ARG A 211 -1.69 -22.13 21.41
N ARG A 212 -1.85 -23.29 22.05
CA ARG A 212 -2.26 -24.55 21.39
C ARG A 212 -3.72 -24.93 21.66
N ASP A 213 -4.39 -24.21 22.54
CA ASP A 213 -5.79 -24.41 22.94
C ASP A 213 -6.72 -23.76 21.90
N TYR A 214 -6.62 -24.20 20.65
CA TYR A 214 -7.55 -23.78 19.62
C TYR A 214 -8.91 -24.38 19.89
N ASN A 215 -9.89 -23.50 20.10
CA ASN A 215 -11.29 -23.92 20.16
C ASN A 215 -11.61 -24.49 18.76
N THR A 216 -11.88 -25.80 18.72
CA THR A 216 -12.14 -26.58 17.51
C THR A 216 -13.52 -26.32 16.90
N LYS A 217 -14.16 -25.19 17.22
CA LYS A 217 -15.37 -24.77 16.51
C LYS A 217 -14.95 -24.46 15.08
N GLU A 218 -15.32 -25.34 14.18
CA GLU A 218 -15.20 -25.09 12.74
C GLU A 218 -15.92 -23.80 12.42
N VAL A 219 -15.17 -22.79 11.99
CA VAL A 219 -15.76 -21.59 11.41
C VAL A 219 -16.25 -22.01 10.03
N PRO A 220 -17.57 -22.03 9.77
CA PRO A 220 -18.08 -22.45 8.47
C PRO A 220 -17.50 -21.53 7.38
N PRO A 221 -17.10 -22.12 6.24
CA PRO A 221 -16.56 -21.33 5.14
C PRO A 221 -17.61 -20.30 4.70
N VAL A 222 -17.19 -19.04 4.61
CA VAL A 222 -18.07 -17.97 4.17
C VAL A 222 -18.31 -18.13 2.68
N SER A 223 -19.57 -18.42 2.29
CA SER A 223 -19.95 -18.58 0.90
C SER A 223 -19.91 -17.24 0.17
N PHE A 224 -19.49 -17.21 -1.12
CA PHE A 224 -19.59 -16.02 -1.98
C PHE A 224 -21.01 -15.44 -2.02
N LYS A 225 -22.03 -16.30 -1.99
CA LYS A 225 -23.43 -15.89 -1.91
C LYS A 225 -23.72 -15.10 -0.63
N LYS A 226 -23.13 -15.50 0.51
CA LYS A 226 -23.29 -14.76 1.78
C LYS A 226 -22.59 -13.41 1.72
N ILE A 227 -21.37 -13.36 1.18
CA ILE A 227 -20.64 -12.09 0.98
C ILE A 227 -21.46 -11.14 0.12
N TRP A 228 -21.93 -11.61 -1.03
CA TRP A 228 -22.76 -10.82 -1.94
C TRP A 228 -24.03 -10.31 -1.28
N ASN A 229 -24.76 -11.19 -0.58
CA ASN A 229 -25.98 -10.83 0.12
C ASN A 229 -25.76 -9.84 1.27
N THR A 230 -24.63 -9.93 1.98
CA THR A 230 -24.27 -8.98 3.05
C THR A 230 -24.00 -7.59 2.46
N ILE A 231 -23.22 -7.54 1.37
CA ILE A 231 -22.87 -6.27 0.71
C ILE A 231 -24.11 -5.62 0.09
N THR A 232 -24.89 -6.38 -0.69
CA THR A 232 -26.07 -5.84 -1.40
C THR A 232 -27.26 -5.59 -0.50
N GLY A 233 -27.36 -6.31 0.60
CA GLY A 233 -28.44 -6.17 1.59
C GLY A 233 -28.29 -4.97 2.53
N ASN A 234 -27.13 -4.30 2.51
CA ASN A 234 -26.87 -3.13 3.33
C ASN A 234 -26.36 -1.96 2.45
N PRO A 235 -27.22 -1.00 2.08
CA PRO A 235 -26.82 0.09 1.21
C PRO A 235 -25.64 0.94 1.75
N GLN A 236 -25.48 1.00 3.07
CA GLN A 236 -24.38 1.77 3.66
C GLN A 236 -23.02 1.10 3.42
N ILE A 237 -22.97 -0.22 3.36
CA ILE A 237 -21.76 -0.97 2.97
C ILE A 237 -21.38 -0.66 1.53
N LEU A 238 -22.35 -0.65 0.61
CA LEU A 238 -22.09 -0.33 -0.80
C LEU A 238 -21.55 1.09 -0.97
N TRP A 239 -22.20 2.06 -0.35
CA TRP A 239 -21.78 3.46 -0.47
C TRP A 239 -20.41 3.72 0.14
N ILE A 240 -20.17 3.23 1.36
CA ILE A 240 -18.87 3.45 2.00
C ILE A 240 -17.73 2.71 1.28
N SER A 241 -18.02 1.55 0.69
CA SER A 241 -17.06 0.80 -0.13
C SER A 241 -16.67 1.55 -1.40
N LEU A 242 -17.64 2.12 -2.11
CA LEU A 242 -17.38 2.94 -3.29
C LEU A 242 -16.60 4.21 -2.94
N VAL A 243 -17.00 4.89 -1.87
CA VAL A 243 -16.32 6.08 -1.34
C VAL A 243 -14.86 5.76 -0.99
N PHE A 244 -14.64 4.63 -0.32
CA PHE A 244 -13.31 4.14 0.04
C PHE A 244 -12.46 3.83 -1.20
N LEU A 245 -13.03 3.13 -2.19
CA LEU A 245 -12.32 2.79 -3.43
C LEU A 245 -11.84 4.05 -4.17
N LEU A 246 -12.72 5.03 -4.37
CA LEU A 246 -12.37 6.26 -5.07
C LEU A 246 -11.27 7.05 -4.35
N GLN A 247 -11.38 7.16 -3.03
CA GLN A 247 -10.37 7.85 -2.22
C GLN A 247 -9.02 7.10 -2.26
N GLN A 248 -9.04 5.76 -2.16
CA GLN A 248 -7.83 4.97 -2.17
C GLN A 248 -7.10 5.06 -3.52
N ILE A 249 -7.83 5.03 -4.65
CA ILE A 249 -7.24 5.25 -5.97
C ILE A 249 -6.58 6.64 -6.02
N GLY A 250 -7.28 7.69 -5.56
CA GLY A 250 -6.74 9.04 -5.54
C GLY A 250 -5.45 9.16 -4.70
N ASN A 251 -5.40 8.51 -3.56
CA ASN A 251 -4.21 8.49 -2.70
C ASN A 251 -3.03 7.76 -3.36
N ASP A 252 -3.27 6.58 -3.90
CA ASP A 252 -2.22 5.69 -4.38
C ASP A 252 -1.64 6.15 -5.74
N VAL A 253 -2.36 6.94 -6.52
CA VAL A 253 -1.85 7.55 -7.77
C VAL A 253 -0.63 8.42 -7.49
N VAL A 254 -0.62 9.18 -6.41
CA VAL A 254 0.52 10.05 -6.06
C VAL A 254 1.70 9.24 -5.54
N MET A 255 1.45 8.22 -4.73
CA MET A 255 2.48 7.38 -4.14
C MET A 255 3.06 6.33 -5.11
N GLY A 256 2.34 6.02 -6.19
CA GLY A 256 2.78 5.08 -7.21
C GLY A 256 3.84 5.64 -8.15
N GLY A 257 4.11 4.91 -9.23
CA GLY A 257 5.14 5.26 -10.22
C GLY A 257 5.03 6.66 -10.84
N LEU A 258 3.82 7.25 -10.85
CA LEU A 258 3.59 8.61 -11.33
C LEU A 258 4.36 9.67 -10.52
N GLY A 259 4.34 9.58 -9.20
CA GLY A 259 5.04 10.54 -8.34
C GLY A 259 6.55 10.51 -8.54
N SER A 260 7.15 9.31 -8.58
CA SER A 260 8.59 9.15 -8.81
C SER A 260 9.00 9.67 -10.19
N THR A 261 8.27 9.28 -11.23
CA THR A 261 8.56 9.71 -12.61
C THR A 261 8.40 11.21 -12.78
N TYR A 262 7.38 11.82 -12.17
CA TYR A 262 7.24 13.27 -12.21
C TYR A 262 8.42 13.99 -11.54
N VAL A 263 8.85 13.53 -10.37
CA VAL A 263 9.98 14.12 -9.66
C VAL A 263 11.27 13.98 -10.48
N TYR A 264 11.52 12.80 -11.07
CA TYR A 264 12.70 12.58 -11.92
C TYR A 264 12.69 13.45 -13.17
N PHE A 265 11.55 13.68 -13.78
CA PHE A 265 11.43 14.47 -15.00
C PHE A 265 11.41 15.98 -14.72
N ALA A 266 10.94 16.42 -13.56
CA ALA A 266 10.83 17.84 -13.22
C ALA A 266 12.05 18.41 -12.49
N PHE A 267 12.80 17.57 -11.76
CA PHE A 267 13.86 18.02 -10.84
C PHE A 267 15.20 17.27 -11.01
N GLY A 268 15.28 16.32 -11.94
CA GLY A 268 16.47 15.53 -12.21
C GLY A 268 16.31 14.08 -11.76
N TYR A 269 17.07 13.18 -12.41
CA TYR A 269 17.04 11.74 -12.17
C TYR A 269 17.76 11.39 -10.86
N GLU A 270 17.18 11.82 -9.73
CA GLU A 270 17.76 11.70 -8.38
C GLU A 270 16.80 11.06 -7.39
N GLY A 271 17.11 9.84 -6.96
CA GLY A 271 16.30 9.08 -6.01
C GLY A 271 16.18 9.75 -4.64
N GLY A 272 17.23 10.49 -4.22
CA GLY A 272 17.22 11.27 -2.99
C GLY A 272 16.14 12.37 -2.98
N LEU A 273 15.92 13.05 -4.11
CA LEU A 273 14.85 14.05 -4.23
C LEU A 273 13.46 13.43 -4.14
N TYR A 274 13.26 12.27 -4.77
CA TYR A 274 11.99 11.57 -4.62
C TYR A 274 11.76 11.06 -3.19
N SER A 275 12.79 10.52 -2.54
CA SER A 275 12.72 10.12 -1.12
C SER A 275 12.33 11.28 -0.23
N LEU A 276 12.92 12.46 -0.46
CA LEU A 276 12.63 13.69 0.28
C LEU A 276 11.19 14.17 0.03
N PHE A 277 10.77 14.21 -1.23
CA PHE A 277 9.39 14.55 -1.62
C PHE A 277 8.37 13.66 -0.91
N ASN A 278 8.58 12.34 -0.95
CA ASN A 278 7.67 11.38 -0.34
C ASN A 278 7.68 11.46 1.19
N THR A 279 8.87 11.55 1.82
CA THR A 279 9.00 11.61 3.28
C THR A 279 8.38 12.88 3.86
N VAL A 280 8.66 14.04 3.28
CA VAL A 280 8.07 15.30 3.72
C VAL A 280 6.57 15.32 3.43
N GLY A 281 6.15 14.83 2.26
CA GLY A 281 4.74 14.72 1.89
C GLY A 281 3.92 13.89 2.85
N LEU A 282 4.51 12.85 3.44
CA LEU A 282 3.85 11.96 4.40
C LEU A 282 4.03 12.38 5.87
N ALA A 283 4.98 13.25 6.18
CA ALA A 283 5.33 13.59 7.57
C ALA A 283 4.14 14.11 8.39
N ALA A 284 3.29 14.93 7.80
CA ALA A 284 2.11 15.48 8.47
C ALA A 284 1.05 14.42 8.80
N THR A 285 1.00 13.30 8.07
CA THR A 285 0.04 12.22 8.33
C THR A 285 0.32 11.51 9.65
N ALA A 286 1.59 11.35 10.01
CA ALA A 286 1.97 10.77 11.30
C ALA A 286 1.52 11.66 12.46
N LEU A 287 1.66 12.98 12.33
CA LEU A 287 1.15 13.94 13.32
C LEU A 287 -0.39 13.88 13.39
N LEU A 288 -1.05 13.82 12.25
CA LEU A 288 -2.52 13.70 12.23
C LEU A 288 -2.99 12.45 12.97
N MET A 289 -2.34 11.29 12.78
CA MET A 289 -2.71 10.07 13.49
C MET A 289 -2.67 10.24 15.02
N ILE A 290 -1.66 10.95 15.54
CA ILE A 290 -1.52 11.22 16.97
C ILE A 290 -2.64 12.13 17.46
N PHE A 291 -2.97 13.19 16.71
CA PHE A 291 -3.95 14.19 17.10
C PHE A 291 -5.40 13.86 16.70
N TYR A 292 -5.60 12.87 15.83
CA TYR A 292 -6.92 12.50 15.33
C TYR A 292 -7.95 12.20 16.42
N PRO A 293 -7.64 11.44 17.50
CA PRO A 293 -8.61 11.18 18.58
C PRO A 293 -9.08 12.45 19.30
N MET A 294 -8.20 13.46 19.41
CA MET A 294 -8.53 14.75 20.00
C MET A 294 -9.43 15.59 19.06
N LEU A 295 -9.13 15.56 17.76
CA LEU A 295 -9.95 16.23 16.75
C LEU A 295 -11.35 15.59 16.64
N ALA A 296 -11.41 14.25 16.67
CA ALA A 296 -12.66 13.49 16.60
C ALA A 296 -13.60 13.74 17.83
N LYS A 297 -13.04 14.13 18.99
CA LYS A 297 -13.84 14.54 20.15
C LYS A 297 -14.41 15.95 19.99
N ARG A 298 -13.77 16.82 19.20
CA ARG A 298 -14.13 18.24 19.08
C ARG A 298 -15.02 18.53 17.88
N PHE A 299 -14.91 17.76 16.81
CA PHE A 299 -15.60 17.99 15.55
C PHE A 299 -16.42 16.76 15.16
N ARG A 300 -17.63 16.98 14.64
CA ARG A 300 -18.43 15.94 13.99
C ARG A 300 -17.74 15.50 12.70
N ARG A 301 -17.86 14.23 12.34
CA ARG A 301 -17.21 13.62 11.15
C ARG A 301 -17.46 14.43 9.87
N LYS A 302 -18.71 14.81 9.58
CA LYS A 302 -19.06 15.61 8.39
C LYS A 302 -18.38 16.98 8.39
N GLN A 303 -18.29 17.65 9.55
CA GLN A 303 -17.60 18.94 9.68
C GLN A 303 -16.08 18.79 9.52
N MET A 304 -15.52 17.71 10.07
CA MET A 304 -14.09 17.40 9.92
C MET A 304 -13.75 17.10 8.46
N MET A 305 -14.61 16.37 7.75
CA MET A 305 -14.45 16.13 6.31
C MET A 305 -14.42 17.42 5.49
N ASP A 306 -15.27 18.40 5.80
CA ASP A 306 -15.28 19.70 5.10
C ASP A 306 -13.94 20.40 5.22
N LYS A 307 -13.34 20.39 6.43
CA LYS A 307 -12.02 20.97 6.68
C LYS A 307 -10.90 20.20 6.00
N LEU A 308 -10.94 18.88 6.03
CA LEU A 308 -9.96 18.01 5.39
C LEU A 308 -10.03 18.13 3.87
N MET A 309 -11.26 18.24 3.32
CA MET A 309 -11.45 18.49 1.89
C MET A 309 -10.87 19.85 1.49
N LEU A 310 -11.10 20.90 2.28
CA LEU A 310 -10.52 22.22 2.04
C LEU A 310 -8.98 22.18 2.03
N LEU A 311 -8.37 21.46 2.99
CA LEU A 311 -6.91 21.25 3.02
C LEU A 311 -6.41 20.59 1.74
N SER A 312 -7.10 19.52 1.28
CA SER A 312 -6.72 18.85 0.04
C SER A 312 -6.85 19.75 -1.18
N VAL A 313 -7.92 20.54 -1.27
CA VAL A 313 -8.10 21.55 -2.34
C VAL A 313 -6.92 22.52 -2.35
N ILE A 314 -6.58 23.10 -1.20
CA ILE A 314 -5.46 24.05 -1.07
C ILE A 314 -4.15 23.37 -1.48
N GLY A 315 -3.86 22.17 -0.99
CA GLY A 315 -2.66 21.44 -1.30
C GLY A 315 -2.50 21.16 -2.80
N TYR A 316 -3.56 20.61 -3.44
CA TYR A 316 -3.54 20.38 -4.89
C TYR A 316 -3.46 21.69 -5.71
N ALA A 317 -4.15 22.74 -5.28
CA ALA A 317 -4.03 24.04 -5.93
C ALA A 317 -2.60 24.58 -5.87
N VAL A 318 -1.93 24.49 -4.72
CA VAL A 318 -0.53 24.86 -4.56
C VAL A 318 0.37 24.04 -5.49
N MET A 319 0.16 22.70 -5.58
CA MET A 319 0.92 21.82 -6.47
C MET A 319 0.73 22.24 -7.96
N ILE A 320 -0.50 22.48 -8.39
CA ILE A 320 -0.82 22.86 -9.77
C ILE A 320 -0.20 24.21 -10.10
N VAL A 321 -0.45 25.22 -9.27
CA VAL A 321 0.05 26.57 -9.49
C VAL A 321 1.57 26.60 -9.51
N SER A 322 2.23 26.02 -8.51
CA SER A 322 3.70 25.96 -8.47
C SER A 322 4.28 25.13 -9.63
N GLY A 323 3.63 24.03 -9.96
CA GLY A 323 4.08 23.16 -11.06
C GLY A 323 3.97 23.79 -12.45
N LEU A 324 2.98 24.67 -12.68
CA LEU A 324 2.76 25.34 -13.96
C LEU A 324 3.42 26.71 -14.06
N ALA A 325 3.43 27.50 -12.97
CA ALA A 325 3.89 28.88 -12.99
C ALA A 325 5.41 29.04 -12.76
N LEU A 326 6.02 28.09 -12.01
CA LEU A 326 7.45 28.18 -11.70
C LEU A 326 8.31 27.45 -12.75
N SER A 327 9.41 28.10 -13.15
CA SER A 327 10.28 27.59 -14.23
C SER A 327 11.19 26.40 -13.85
N GLY A 328 11.23 25.97 -12.58
CA GLY A 328 12.10 24.88 -12.11
C GLY A 328 12.89 25.24 -10.85
N GLY A 329 13.83 24.37 -10.50
CA GLY A 329 14.75 24.55 -9.37
C GLY A 329 14.17 24.17 -8.00
N MET A 330 15.01 24.30 -6.95
CA MET A 330 14.69 23.84 -5.59
C MET A 330 13.52 24.59 -4.94
N VAL A 331 13.27 25.86 -5.33
CA VAL A 331 12.12 26.62 -4.82
C VAL A 331 10.81 25.98 -5.28
N LYS A 332 10.70 25.63 -6.56
CA LYS A 332 9.55 24.90 -7.11
C LYS A 332 9.38 23.56 -6.41
N PHE A 333 10.48 22.81 -6.21
CA PHE A 333 10.48 21.53 -5.52
C PHE A 333 9.86 21.63 -4.13
N TRP A 334 10.32 22.59 -3.31
CA TRP A 334 9.83 22.73 -1.94
C TRP A 334 8.38 23.19 -1.86
N ILE A 335 7.96 24.15 -2.72
CA ILE A 335 6.56 24.60 -2.74
C ILE A 335 5.64 23.44 -3.15
N LEU A 336 6.04 22.66 -4.15
CA LEU A 336 5.29 21.50 -4.62
C LEU A 336 5.22 20.41 -3.55
N THR A 337 6.33 20.15 -2.84
CA THR A 337 6.41 19.18 -1.75
C THR A 337 5.54 19.57 -0.56
N VAL A 338 5.54 20.85 -0.18
CA VAL A 338 4.64 21.38 0.87
C VAL A 338 3.18 21.29 0.42
N GLY A 339 2.89 21.61 -0.85
CA GLY A 339 1.56 21.40 -1.43
C GLY A 339 1.09 19.95 -1.32
N TYR A 340 1.97 18.99 -1.64
CA TYR A 340 1.70 17.56 -1.48
C TYR A 340 1.47 17.19 -0.01
N MET A 341 2.28 17.69 0.92
CA MET A 341 2.10 17.46 2.36
C MET A 341 0.71 17.92 2.84
N VAL A 342 0.26 19.11 2.41
CA VAL A 342 -1.06 19.66 2.78
C VAL A 342 -2.18 18.85 2.14
N ALA A 343 -2.06 18.47 0.86
CA ALA A 343 -3.05 17.63 0.17
C ALA A 343 -3.18 16.26 0.84
N ASN A 344 -2.05 15.64 1.16
CA ASN A 344 -2.00 14.31 1.77
C ASN A 344 -2.55 14.30 3.20
N LEU A 345 -2.31 15.36 3.98
CA LEU A 345 -2.93 15.55 5.30
C LEU A 345 -4.46 15.50 5.22
N GLY A 346 -5.04 16.20 4.26
CA GLY A 346 -6.48 16.16 4.01
C GLY A 346 -6.97 14.78 3.57
N GLN A 347 -6.29 14.16 2.61
CA GLN A 347 -6.63 12.81 2.12
C GLN A 347 -6.54 11.74 3.21
N TYR A 348 -5.48 11.76 4.01
CA TYR A 348 -5.29 10.77 5.06
C TYR A 348 -6.29 10.93 6.20
N GLY A 349 -6.63 12.17 6.57
CA GLY A 349 -7.69 12.44 7.54
C GLY A 349 -9.05 11.92 7.05
N PHE A 350 -9.34 12.11 5.77
CA PHE A 350 -10.54 11.57 5.13
C PHE A 350 -10.56 10.03 5.15
N TYR A 351 -9.42 9.39 4.87
CA TYR A 351 -9.24 7.93 5.00
C TYR A 351 -9.58 7.42 6.40
N LEU A 352 -9.13 8.11 7.47
CA LEU A 352 -9.44 7.72 8.84
C LEU A 352 -10.95 7.78 9.14
N ILE A 353 -11.64 8.81 8.64
CA ILE A 353 -13.11 8.92 8.78
C ILE A 353 -13.81 7.75 8.07
N MET A 354 -13.38 7.40 6.87
CA MET A 354 -13.97 6.29 6.12
C MET A 354 -13.72 4.93 6.78
N MET A 355 -12.55 4.74 7.37
CA MET A 355 -12.25 3.53 8.13
C MET A 355 -13.22 3.32 9.29
N ILE A 356 -13.48 4.38 10.07
CA ILE A 356 -14.45 4.34 11.16
C ILE A 356 -15.86 4.12 10.60
N SER A 357 -16.19 4.79 9.50
CA SER A 357 -17.51 4.69 8.86
C SER A 357 -17.78 3.27 8.33
N LEU A 358 -16.77 2.59 7.80
CA LEU A 358 -16.89 1.19 7.37
C LEU A 358 -17.15 0.27 8.57
N ILE A 359 -16.43 0.46 9.67
CA ILE A 359 -16.63 -0.33 10.90
C ILE A 359 -18.03 -0.13 11.44
N ASN A 360 -18.55 1.10 11.46
CA ASN A 360 -19.90 1.41 11.94
C ASN A 360 -21.01 0.71 11.12
N THR A 361 -20.74 0.27 9.91
CA THR A 361 -21.73 -0.52 9.13
C THR A 361 -21.93 -1.94 9.67
N VAL A 362 -21.06 -2.42 10.57
CA VAL A 362 -21.21 -3.72 11.23
C VAL A 362 -22.44 -3.71 12.16
N GLU A 363 -22.52 -2.71 13.05
CA GLU A 363 -23.66 -2.52 13.95
C GLU A 363 -24.92 -2.23 13.16
N TYR A 364 -24.82 -1.44 12.10
CA TYR A 364 -25.96 -1.15 11.22
C TYR A 364 -26.46 -2.40 10.48
N ASN A 365 -25.56 -3.31 10.09
CA ASN A 365 -25.95 -4.60 9.52
C ASN A 365 -26.68 -5.48 10.52
N GLU A 366 -26.19 -5.55 11.78
CA GLU A 366 -26.88 -6.23 12.88
C GLU A 366 -28.27 -5.63 13.14
N TYR A 367 -28.39 -4.29 13.12
CA TYR A 367 -29.66 -3.58 13.28
C TYR A 367 -30.67 -3.93 12.19
N LEU A 368 -30.23 -3.94 10.90
CA LEU A 368 -31.10 -4.19 9.74
C LEU A 368 -31.47 -5.65 9.57
N ARG A 369 -30.52 -6.57 9.79
CA ARG A 369 -30.62 -7.98 9.39
C ARG A 369 -30.56 -8.96 10.54
N GLY A 370 -30.27 -8.52 11.74
CA GLY A 370 -30.01 -9.39 12.88
C GLY A 370 -28.68 -10.16 12.83
N GLU A 371 -27.88 -9.97 11.77
CA GLU A 371 -26.58 -10.63 11.58
C GLU A 371 -25.45 -9.61 11.61
N ARG A 372 -24.45 -9.83 12.45
CA ARG A 372 -23.34 -8.88 12.62
C ARG A 372 -22.36 -8.88 11.44
N ASP A 373 -22.11 -10.03 10.82
CA ASP A 373 -21.23 -10.26 9.64
C ASP A 373 -19.89 -9.49 9.67
N GLU A 374 -19.33 -9.25 10.84
CA GLU A 374 -18.16 -8.39 11.08
C GLU A 374 -16.94 -8.79 10.23
N ALA A 375 -16.68 -10.11 10.13
CA ALA A 375 -15.55 -10.62 9.36
C ALA A 375 -15.69 -10.31 7.86
N ILE A 376 -16.90 -10.37 7.32
CA ILE A 376 -17.17 -10.05 5.91
C ILE A 376 -16.95 -8.55 5.67
N ILE A 377 -17.54 -7.71 6.52
CA ILE A 377 -17.50 -6.25 6.36
C ILE A 377 -16.06 -5.72 6.50
N THR A 378 -15.33 -6.19 7.50
CA THR A 378 -13.93 -5.77 7.71
C THR A 378 -12.98 -6.25 6.61
N SER A 379 -13.28 -7.39 5.96
CA SER A 379 -12.50 -7.88 4.82
C SER A 379 -12.64 -7.04 3.54
N LEU A 380 -13.66 -6.17 3.46
CA LEU A 380 -13.83 -5.28 2.31
C LEU A 380 -12.71 -4.26 2.18
N ARG A 381 -12.14 -3.80 3.30
CA ARG A 381 -11.01 -2.88 3.27
C ARG A 381 -9.81 -3.42 2.48
N PRO A 382 -9.18 -4.54 2.85
CA PRO A 382 -8.04 -5.07 2.08
C PRO A 382 -8.41 -5.41 0.65
N PHE A 383 -9.64 -5.87 0.39
CA PHE A 383 -10.13 -6.12 -0.96
C PHE A 383 -10.12 -4.84 -1.82
N PHE A 384 -10.72 -3.75 -1.34
CA PHE A 384 -10.76 -2.49 -2.08
C PHE A 384 -9.39 -1.81 -2.19
N THR A 385 -8.50 -1.97 -1.20
CA THR A 385 -7.11 -1.51 -1.30
C THR A 385 -6.37 -2.23 -2.44
N LYS A 386 -6.51 -3.54 -2.57
CA LYS A 386 -5.93 -4.30 -3.68
C LYS A 386 -6.53 -3.90 -5.04
N LEU A 387 -7.85 -3.73 -5.10
CA LEU A 387 -8.53 -3.28 -6.31
C LEU A 387 -8.09 -1.87 -6.73
N ALA A 388 -7.96 -0.95 -5.78
CA ALA A 388 -7.44 0.40 -6.02
C ALA A 388 -6.03 0.35 -6.61
N SER A 389 -5.14 -0.45 -6.02
CA SER A 389 -3.77 -0.59 -6.54
C SER A 389 -3.71 -1.14 -7.97
N ALA A 390 -4.62 -2.04 -8.35
CA ALA A 390 -4.75 -2.52 -9.72
C ALA A 390 -5.14 -1.40 -10.68
N ILE A 391 -6.13 -0.58 -10.30
CA ILE A 391 -6.59 0.56 -11.10
C ILE A 391 -5.48 1.61 -11.23
N VAL A 392 -4.74 1.88 -10.15
CA VAL A 392 -3.61 2.82 -10.15
C VAL A 392 -2.53 2.42 -11.14
N VAL A 393 -2.17 1.14 -11.20
CA VAL A 393 -1.19 0.63 -12.19
C VAL A 393 -1.70 0.87 -13.62
N ALA A 394 -2.97 0.57 -13.89
CA ALA A 394 -3.58 0.81 -15.20
C ALA A 394 -3.59 2.30 -15.57
N VAL A 395 -3.98 3.17 -14.64
CA VAL A 395 -3.97 4.64 -14.82
C VAL A 395 -2.56 5.16 -15.07
N THR A 396 -1.58 4.70 -14.31
CA THR A 396 -0.18 5.09 -14.48
C THR A 396 0.35 4.69 -15.84
N SER A 397 0.09 3.45 -16.27
CA SER A 397 0.50 2.95 -17.60
C SER A 397 -0.17 3.72 -18.73
N ALA A 398 -1.48 3.99 -18.61
CA ALA A 398 -2.21 4.80 -19.59
C ALA A 398 -1.63 6.23 -19.68
N THR A 399 -1.33 6.85 -18.54
CA THR A 399 -0.69 8.17 -18.49
C THR A 399 0.66 8.16 -19.21
N TYR A 400 1.48 7.14 -19.03
CA TYR A 400 2.78 7.04 -19.70
C TYR A 400 2.67 6.88 -21.21
N LEU A 401 1.68 6.14 -21.69
CA LEU A 401 1.41 5.98 -23.11
C LEU A 401 0.87 7.28 -23.73
N ILE A 402 -0.10 7.93 -23.07
CA ILE A 402 -0.74 9.17 -23.57
C ILE A 402 0.27 10.31 -23.69
N PHE A 403 1.14 10.49 -22.71
CA PHE A 403 2.12 11.56 -22.69
C PHE A 403 3.50 11.17 -23.25
N GLY A 404 3.64 9.98 -23.83
CA GLY A 404 4.88 9.53 -24.48
C GLY A 404 6.06 9.36 -23.51
N VAL A 405 5.80 9.17 -22.21
CA VAL A 405 6.83 8.98 -21.15
C VAL A 405 7.72 7.80 -21.44
N THR A 406 7.18 6.73 -22.02
CA THR A 406 7.91 5.50 -22.37
C THR A 406 9.09 5.74 -23.31
N GLY A 407 9.03 6.76 -24.17
CA GLY A 407 10.17 7.12 -25.02
C GLY A 407 11.41 7.53 -24.22
N TYR A 408 11.23 8.31 -23.16
CA TYR A 408 12.31 8.77 -22.28
C TYR A 408 12.78 7.68 -21.32
N THR A 409 11.87 6.94 -20.73
CA THR A 409 12.25 5.82 -19.83
C THR A 409 13.00 4.73 -20.59
N ASN A 410 12.67 4.49 -21.86
CA ASN A 410 13.41 3.56 -22.71
C ASN A 410 14.84 4.04 -23.01
N GLN A 411 15.05 5.35 -23.26
CA GLN A 411 16.38 5.90 -23.44
C GLN A 411 17.20 5.80 -22.15
N ILE A 412 16.61 6.12 -21.02
CA ILE A 412 17.26 5.97 -19.70
C ILE A 412 17.59 4.50 -19.44
N SER A 413 16.66 3.57 -19.69
CA SER A 413 16.89 2.15 -19.46
C SER A 413 18.00 1.57 -20.34
N ALA A 414 18.21 2.12 -21.54
CA ALA A 414 19.32 1.73 -22.41
C ALA A 414 20.68 2.14 -21.79
N LEU A 415 20.78 3.35 -21.26
CA LEU A 415 21.98 3.85 -20.56
C LEU A 415 22.24 3.07 -19.26
N GLU A 416 21.20 2.82 -18.48
CA GLU A 416 21.31 2.01 -17.26
C GLU A 416 21.78 0.57 -17.57
N ARG A 417 21.35 0.02 -18.68
CA ARG A 417 21.81 -1.28 -19.15
C ARG A 417 23.27 -1.24 -19.58
N ALA A 418 23.69 -0.26 -20.39
CA ALA A 418 25.07 -0.09 -20.83
C ALA A 418 26.01 0.06 -19.61
N ALA A 419 25.61 0.83 -18.61
CA ALA A 419 26.35 0.94 -17.35
C ALA A 419 26.41 -0.39 -16.57
N SER A 420 25.32 -1.17 -16.57
CA SER A 420 25.29 -2.47 -15.89
C SER A 420 26.21 -3.51 -16.55
N LEU A 421 26.47 -3.36 -17.83
CA LEU A 421 27.41 -4.20 -18.62
C LEU A 421 28.85 -3.67 -18.57
N GLY A 422 29.08 -2.50 -17.95
CA GLY A 422 30.40 -1.86 -17.90
C GLY A 422 30.82 -1.20 -19.24
N GLU A 423 29.88 -0.96 -20.15
CA GLU A 423 30.13 -0.36 -21.45
C GLU A 423 30.33 1.16 -21.36
N ILE A 424 29.74 1.80 -20.35
CA ILE A 424 29.90 3.23 -20.05
C ILE A 424 30.17 3.45 -18.57
N ALA A 425 30.91 4.50 -18.24
CA ALA A 425 31.16 4.91 -16.87
C ALA A 425 29.91 5.55 -16.22
N GLU A 426 29.80 5.45 -14.91
CA GLU A 426 28.64 6.01 -14.17
C GLU A 426 28.49 7.52 -14.37
N ALA A 427 29.59 8.28 -14.37
CA ALA A 427 29.55 9.72 -14.60
C ALA A 427 29.07 10.07 -16.01
N GLU A 428 29.48 9.32 -17.01
CA GLU A 428 29.02 9.48 -18.39
C GLU A 428 27.53 9.14 -18.54
N LYS A 429 27.09 8.04 -17.93
CA LYS A 429 25.67 7.64 -17.85
C LYS A 429 24.82 8.79 -17.29
N LEU A 430 25.21 9.35 -16.14
CA LEU A 430 24.47 10.42 -15.49
C LEU A 430 24.40 11.68 -16.34
N ALA A 431 25.52 12.08 -16.98
CA ALA A 431 25.52 13.22 -17.89
C ALA A 431 24.62 13.03 -19.11
N GLN A 432 24.57 11.82 -19.67
CA GLN A 432 23.66 11.50 -20.78
C GLN A 432 22.19 11.47 -20.31
N ILE A 433 21.89 10.94 -19.11
CA ILE A 433 20.54 10.96 -18.54
C ILE A 433 20.08 12.40 -18.30
N ASP A 434 20.95 13.28 -17.77
CA ASP A 434 20.63 14.70 -17.59
C ASP A 434 20.28 15.37 -18.93
N THR A 435 20.97 15.02 -20.01
CA THR A 435 20.64 15.50 -21.34
C THR A 435 19.25 15.03 -21.78
N ILE A 436 18.90 13.76 -21.54
CA ILE A 436 17.57 13.21 -21.84
C ILE A 436 16.50 13.93 -21.02
N VAL A 437 16.71 14.08 -19.71
CA VAL A 437 15.76 14.75 -18.80
C VAL A 437 15.55 16.22 -19.20
N SER A 438 16.62 16.91 -19.59
CA SER A 438 16.56 18.30 -20.07
C SER A 438 15.82 18.43 -21.40
N SER A 439 15.77 17.38 -22.22
CA SER A 439 15.03 17.35 -23.49
C SER A 439 13.54 17.09 -23.35
N ILE A 440 13.05 16.77 -22.14
CA ILE A 440 11.64 16.49 -21.90
C ILE A 440 10.79 17.70 -22.21
N GLN A 441 9.82 17.54 -23.07
CA GLN A 441 8.92 18.60 -23.51
C GLN A 441 8.06 19.09 -22.33
N PRO A 442 7.85 20.42 -22.18
CA PRO A 442 6.98 20.97 -21.11
C PRO A 442 5.57 20.36 -21.08
N GLY A 443 5.02 19.97 -22.23
CA GLY A 443 3.72 19.33 -22.32
C GLY A 443 3.66 17.98 -21.59
N GLN A 444 4.72 17.19 -21.62
CA GLN A 444 4.81 15.88 -20.98
C GLN A 444 4.92 16.00 -19.47
N SER A 445 5.80 16.86 -18.99
CA SER A 445 5.93 17.14 -17.55
C SER A 445 4.64 17.74 -16.97
N ARG A 446 3.97 18.66 -17.73
CA ARG A 446 2.65 19.20 -17.33
C ARG A 446 1.57 18.13 -17.32
N GLY A 447 1.57 17.24 -18.31
CA GLY A 447 0.64 16.12 -18.36
C GLY A 447 0.76 15.20 -17.15
N LEU A 448 1.98 14.82 -16.77
CA LEU A 448 2.25 14.06 -15.54
C LEU A 448 1.78 14.81 -14.30
N LEU A 449 2.06 16.11 -14.19
CA LEU A 449 1.60 16.94 -13.08
C LEU A 449 0.07 16.96 -12.97
N LEU A 450 -0.63 17.14 -14.08
CA LEU A 450 -2.10 17.15 -14.08
C LEU A 450 -2.68 15.79 -13.68
N CYS A 451 -2.13 14.70 -14.17
CA CYS A 451 -2.55 13.36 -13.71
C CYS A 451 -2.24 13.12 -12.23
N LEU A 452 -1.12 13.63 -11.73
CA LEU A 452 -0.71 13.54 -10.34
C LEU A 452 -1.57 14.39 -9.38
N THR A 453 -2.23 15.43 -9.88
CA THR A 453 -2.95 16.42 -9.05
C THR A 453 -4.46 16.42 -9.31
N VAL A 454 -4.87 16.58 -10.57
CA VAL A 454 -6.29 16.72 -10.93
C VAL A 454 -7.05 15.42 -10.74
N LEU A 455 -6.46 14.28 -11.13
CA LEU A 455 -7.12 12.99 -10.99
C LEU A 455 -7.37 12.62 -9.53
N PRO A 456 -6.37 12.65 -8.62
CA PRO A 456 -6.62 12.42 -7.18
C PRO A 456 -7.62 13.40 -6.59
N PHE A 457 -7.56 14.67 -6.98
CA PHE A 457 -8.51 15.69 -6.53
C PHE A 457 -9.95 15.35 -6.94
N VAL A 458 -10.18 15.00 -8.22
CA VAL A 458 -11.53 14.66 -8.73
C VAL A 458 -12.08 13.42 -8.04
N LEU A 459 -11.24 12.38 -7.85
CA LEU A 459 -11.66 11.16 -7.16
C LEU A 459 -11.99 11.40 -5.68
N MET A 460 -11.16 12.22 -5.02
CA MET A 460 -11.43 12.61 -3.64
C MET A 460 -12.70 13.48 -3.51
N TYR A 461 -12.90 14.42 -4.44
CA TYR A 461 -14.11 15.25 -4.45
C TYR A 461 -15.38 14.39 -4.69
N ALA A 462 -15.31 13.48 -5.66
CA ALA A 462 -16.40 12.53 -5.90
C ALA A 462 -16.69 11.68 -4.64
N SER A 463 -15.65 11.17 -4.00
CA SER A 463 -15.74 10.44 -2.74
C SER A 463 -16.41 11.26 -1.63
N TYR A 464 -16.01 12.52 -1.47
CA TYR A 464 -16.59 13.45 -0.50
C TYR A 464 -18.09 13.72 -0.77
N VAL A 465 -18.47 14.00 -2.02
CA VAL A 465 -19.86 14.27 -2.40
C VAL A 465 -20.74 13.04 -2.16
N LEU A 466 -20.26 11.85 -2.58
CA LEU A 466 -20.97 10.59 -2.36
C LEU A 466 -21.17 10.29 -0.88
N TYR A 467 -20.13 10.48 -0.07
CA TYR A 467 -20.24 10.28 1.38
C TYR A 467 -21.27 11.22 1.99
N LYS A 468 -21.20 12.51 1.71
CA LYS A 468 -22.16 13.49 2.27
C LYS A 468 -23.61 13.22 1.87
N LYS A 469 -23.81 12.73 0.64
CA LYS A 469 -25.15 12.51 0.09
C LYS A 469 -25.78 11.19 0.53
N HIS A 470 -24.98 10.13 0.64
CA HIS A 470 -25.50 8.76 0.78
C HIS A 470 -25.15 8.06 2.09
N TYR A 471 -24.12 8.51 2.81
CA TYR A 471 -23.77 7.92 4.09
C TYR A 471 -24.60 8.54 5.23
N ILE A 472 -25.51 7.74 5.81
CA ILE A 472 -26.48 8.22 6.81
C ILE A 472 -26.03 7.99 8.25
N LEU A 473 -25.00 7.14 8.49
CA LEU A 473 -24.56 6.77 9.84
C LEU A 473 -23.63 7.85 10.42
N ASP A 474 -24.15 9.07 10.60
CA ASP A 474 -23.49 10.08 11.43
C ASP A 474 -23.49 9.67 12.91
N GLU A 475 -22.91 10.50 13.77
CA GLU A 475 -22.75 10.19 15.19
C GLU A 475 -24.08 9.96 15.88
N ASP A 476 -25.11 10.78 15.56
CA ASP A 476 -26.44 10.72 16.18
C ASP A 476 -27.17 9.44 15.74
N LYS A 477 -27.18 9.15 14.43
CA LYS A 477 -27.82 7.93 13.90
C LYS A 477 -27.10 6.66 14.34
N TYR A 478 -25.76 6.68 14.45
CA TYR A 478 -25.02 5.55 14.95
C TYR A 478 -25.31 5.28 16.43
N ALA A 479 -25.41 6.34 17.27
CA ALA A 479 -25.79 6.21 18.68
C ALA A 479 -27.21 5.62 18.84
N GLU A 480 -28.18 6.06 18.02
CA GLU A 480 -29.54 5.49 17.95
C GLU A 480 -29.52 3.99 17.64
N VAL A 481 -28.75 3.58 16.63
CA VAL A 481 -28.59 2.16 16.23
C VAL A 481 -28.01 1.34 17.37
N CYS A 482 -26.95 1.83 18.03
CA CYS A 482 -26.35 1.13 19.16
C CYS A 482 -27.30 1.00 20.35
N ALA A 483 -28.05 2.05 20.69
CA ALA A 483 -29.03 2.03 21.78
C ALA A 483 -30.17 1.01 21.51
N GLU A 484 -30.67 0.96 20.28
CA GLU A 484 -31.70 -0.01 19.90
C GLU A 484 -31.18 -1.46 19.96
N LEU A 485 -29.94 -1.71 19.50
CA LEU A 485 -29.31 -3.03 19.61
C LEU A 485 -29.14 -3.46 21.08
N GLU A 486 -28.77 -2.53 21.96
CA GLU A 486 -28.61 -2.80 23.39
C GLU A 486 -29.94 -3.15 24.05
N LYS A 487 -31.03 -2.44 23.68
CA LYS A 487 -32.40 -2.75 24.10
C LYS A 487 -32.80 -4.15 23.67
N ARG A 488 -32.64 -4.53 22.39
CA ARG A 488 -32.94 -5.87 21.86
C ARG A 488 -32.17 -6.98 22.58
N ARG A 489 -30.91 -6.72 22.91
CA ARG A 489 -30.07 -7.68 23.66
C ARG A 489 -30.51 -7.82 25.12
N THR A 490 -31.10 -6.81 25.72
CA THR A 490 -31.63 -6.82 27.07
C THR A 490 -32.98 -7.55 27.13
N GLU A 491 -33.82 -7.33 26.12
CA GLU A 491 -35.14 -8.00 26.00
C GLU A 491 -35.04 -9.50 25.64
N ALA A 492 -33.90 -9.92 25.03
CA ALA A 492 -33.64 -11.32 24.66
C ALA A 492 -32.99 -12.14 25.79
N LYS A 493 -32.62 -11.52 26.92
CA LYS A 493 -32.16 -12.18 28.17
C LYS A 493 -33.28 -12.40 29.16
#